data_621836ddf9e6e6552822b449ea2206dd
#
_entry.id   621836ddf9e6e6552822b449ea2206dd
#
_cell.length_a   1.000
_cell.length_b   1.000
_cell.length_c   1.000
_cell.angle_alpha   90.00
_cell.angle_beta   90.00
_cell.angle_gamma   90.00
#
_symmetry.space_group_name_H-M   'P 1'
#
loop_
_entity.id
_entity.type
_entity.pdbx_description
1 polymer ?
#
loop_
_entity_poly.entity_id
_entity_poly.type
_entity_poly.pdbx_seq_one_letter_code
_entity_poly.pdbx_strand_id
1 'polypeptide(L)'
;MDFDLRRRMLDYYNERAPEYEEAYTLGTGTASMPDPNAFRTEAKQLAGIVERFAHGRLIDLACGTAYWLPHYVRQCSSITLFDQSEKMLQECRKKVHDLGIVERCSLLQADFFNYEFGAGAHDCALVGFFLSHLTESQERLLFDALRTMLTPSGRFLILDSAWSTQRARFNAKVERQPRRLNDGTPFEIYKRYCDREDISAWANKYDAIIGIEHFETAFYAVSGSFNIAEKGH
;
A
#
# COMPACT_ATOMS: atom_id res chain seq x y z
N MET A 1 -8.17 -3.51 -15.85
CA MET A 1 -9.38 -3.18 -15.03
C MET A 1 -10.23 -2.23 -15.85
N ASP A 2 -11.53 -2.46 -15.89
CA ASP A 2 -12.55 -1.63 -16.51
C ASP A 2 -12.58 -0.22 -15.86
N PHE A 3 -12.78 0.83 -16.69
CA PHE A 3 -12.82 2.22 -16.24
C PHE A 3 -13.91 2.47 -15.18
N ASP A 4 -15.09 1.88 -15.36
CA ASP A 4 -16.20 1.99 -14.42
C ASP A 4 -15.88 1.38 -13.04
N LEU A 5 -15.17 0.27 -13.01
CA LEU A 5 -14.77 -0.36 -11.73
C LEU A 5 -13.73 0.50 -11.01
N ARG A 6 -12.75 1.09 -11.73
CA ARG A 6 -11.79 2.01 -11.13
C ARG A 6 -12.47 3.22 -10.50
N ARG A 7 -13.43 3.81 -11.21
CA ARG A 7 -14.21 4.95 -10.70
C ARG A 7 -15.00 4.58 -9.45
N ARG A 8 -15.73 3.45 -9.47
CA ARG A 8 -16.48 2.97 -8.30
C ARG A 8 -15.57 2.66 -7.10
N MET A 9 -14.37 2.15 -7.35
CA MET A 9 -13.39 1.96 -6.28
C MET A 9 -12.92 3.29 -5.68
N LEU A 10 -12.69 4.31 -6.50
CA LEU A 10 -12.37 5.65 -6.00
C LEU A 10 -13.51 6.23 -5.16
N ASP A 11 -14.76 6.09 -5.64
CA ASP A 11 -15.95 6.53 -4.91
C ASP A 11 -16.05 5.80 -3.57
N TYR A 12 -15.82 4.47 -3.55
CA TYR A 12 -15.76 3.69 -2.31
C TYR A 12 -14.73 4.21 -1.33
N TYR A 13 -13.49 4.45 -1.76
CA TYR A 13 -12.43 4.91 -0.87
C TYR A 13 -12.65 6.36 -0.42
N ASN A 14 -13.24 7.21 -1.25
CA ASN A 14 -13.68 8.54 -0.83
C ASN A 14 -14.70 8.46 0.31
N GLU A 15 -15.77 7.68 0.13
CA GLU A 15 -16.81 7.58 1.15
C GLU A 15 -16.34 6.84 2.42
N ARG A 16 -15.39 5.92 2.27
CA ARG A 16 -14.82 5.17 3.38
C ARG A 16 -13.80 5.94 4.20
N ALA A 17 -13.27 7.06 3.74
CA ALA A 17 -12.17 7.75 4.41
C ALA A 17 -12.40 7.97 5.93
N PRO A 18 -13.60 8.38 6.42
CA PRO A 18 -13.82 8.57 7.84
C PRO A 18 -13.76 7.29 8.70
N GLU A 19 -14.07 6.13 8.11
CA GLU A 19 -14.12 4.81 8.79
C GLU A 19 -12.96 3.89 8.42
N TYR A 20 -12.03 4.37 7.58
CA TYR A 20 -11.00 3.52 6.96
C TYR A 20 -10.15 2.77 8.00
N GLU A 21 -9.76 3.42 9.08
CA GLU A 21 -8.86 2.87 10.08
C GLU A 21 -9.50 1.87 11.04
N GLU A 22 -10.82 1.78 11.05
CA GLU A 22 -11.53 0.77 11.85
C GLU A 22 -11.12 -0.65 11.46
N ALA A 23 -10.73 -0.86 10.20
CA ALA A 23 -10.20 -2.14 9.74
C ALA A 23 -8.98 -2.60 10.53
N TYR A 24 -8.11 -1.68 10.91
CA TYR A 24 -6.88 -1.98 11.65
C TYR A 24 -7.09 -2.03 13.16
N THR A 25 -7.99 -1.22 13.67
CA THR A 25 -8.26 -1.09 15.12
C THR A 25 -9.24 -2.15 15.63
N LEU A 26 -10.30 -2.39 14.88
CA LEU A 26 -11.37 -3.31 15.27
C LEU A 26 -11.23 -4.70 14.66
N GLY A 27 -10.43 -4.85 13.59
CA GLY A 27 -10.33 -6.11 12.82
C GLY A 27 -11.63 -6.47 12.12
N THR A 28 -12.52 -5.49 11.94
CA THR A 28 -13.86 -5.67 11.36
C THR A 28 -13.97 -5.02 9.99
N GLY A 29 -14.98 -5.42 9.25
CA GLY A 29 -15.44 -4.70 8.05
C GLY A 29 -14.77 -5.11 6.72
N THR A 30 -13.52 -5.52 6.68
CA THR A 30 -12.84 -5.72 5.40
C THR A 30 -12.32 -7.11 5.15
N ALA A 31 -11.90 -7.82 6.17
CA ALA A 31 -11.37 -9.16 6.00
C ALA A 31 -12.21 -10.10 6.85
N SER A 32 -12.81 -11.08 6.20
CA SER A 32 -13.42 -12.20 6.89
C SER A 32 -12.31 -13.11 7.41
N MET A 33 -11.56 -12.61 8.36
CA MET A 33 -10.63 -13.44 9.12
C MET A 33 -11.41 -14.11 10.23
N PRO A 34 -11.24 -15.44 10.41
CA PRO A 34 -11.88 -16.17 11.49
C PRO A 34 -11.46 -15.65 12.87
N ASP A 35 -10.25 -15.14 12.98
CA ASP A 35 -9.70 -14.59 14.22
C ASP A 35 -9.32 -13.09 14.08
N PRO A 36 -10.15 -12.17 14.62
CA PRO A 36 -9.83 -10.75 14.65
C PRO A 36 -8.57 -10.39 15.47
N ASN A 37 -8.19 -11.25 16.45
CA ASN A 37 -6.99 -11.01 17.25
C ASN A 37 -5.72 -11.28 16.44
N ALA A 38 -5.72 -12.34 15.63
CA ALA A 38 -4.62 -12.62 14.71
C ALA A 38 -4.41 -11.44 13.76
N PHE A 39 -5.50 -10.91 13.17
CA PHE A 39 -5.44 -9.74 12.30
C PHE A 39 -4.78 -8.53 12.97
N ARG A 40 -5.19 -8.18 14.20
CA ARG A 40 -4.60 -7.07 14.96
C ARG A 40 -3.13 -7.32 15.34
N THR A 41 -2.79 -8.56 15.64
CA THR A 41 -1.41 -8.94 15.95
C THR A 41 -0.51 -8.77 14.74
N GLU A 42 -0.93 -9.26 13.59
CA GLU A 42 -0.19 -9.08 12.33
C GLU A 42 -0.08 -7.59 11.95
N ALA A 43 -1.14 -6.80 12.12
CA ALA A 43 -1.07 -5.34 11.87
C ALA A 43 -0.01 -4.63 12.74
N LYS A 44 0.14 -5.04 14.02
CA LYS A 44 1.21 -4.52 14.88
C LYS A 44 2.60 -4.95 14.44
N GLN A 45 2.75 -6.18 13.94
CA GLN A 45 4.01 -6.66 13.38
C GLN A 45 4.40 -5.86 12.14
N LEU A 46 3.43 -5.58 11.24
CA LEU A 46 3.66 -4.71 10.09
C LEU A 46 4.11 -3.30 10.51
N ALA A 47 3.52 -2.71 11.55
CA ALA A 47 3.94 -1.41 12.06
C ALA A 47 5.42 -1.38 12.44
N GLY A 48 5.90 -2.41 13.13
CA GLY A 48 7.32 -2.55 13.47
C GLY A 48 8.23 -2.74 12.23
N ILE A 49 7.74 -3.38 11.17
CA ILE A 49 8.47 -3.52 9.91
C ILE A 49 8.58 -2.16 9.22
N VAL A 50 7.47 -1.42 9.13
CA VAL A 50 7.43 -0.07 8.56
C VAL A 50 8.40 0.87 9.27
N GLU A 51 8.43 0.83 10.59
CA GLU A 51 9.34 1.66 11.41
C GLU A 51 10.82 1.37 11.10
N ARG A 52 11.21 0.11 10.99
CA ARG A 52 12.59 -0.27 10.68
C ARG A 52 13.00 -0.04 9.23
N PHE A 53 12.03 -0.06 8.32
CA PHE A 53 12.26 0.11 6.89
C PHE A 53 12.48 1.57 6.51
N ALA A 54 11.69 2.48 7.07
CA ALA A 54 11.59 3.87 6.65
C ALA A 54 12.87 4.67 6.93
N HIS A 55 13.29 5.49 5.98
CA HIS A 55 14.43 6.41 6.13
C HIS A 55 14.42 7.49 5.04
N GLY A 56 15.19 8.56 5.25
CA GLY A 56 15.46 9.58 4.23
C GLY A 56 14.20 10.23 3.65
N ARG A 57 14.15 10.39 2.33
CA ARG A 57 13.01 10.93 1.58
C ARG A 57 12.06 9.78 1.25
N LEU A 58 10.93 9.72 1.95
CA LEU A 58 9.93 8.66 1.78
C LEU A 58 8.76 9.13 0.94
N ILE A 59 8.30 8.29 0.00
CA ILE A 59 6.98 8.41 -0.61
C ILE A 59 6.08 7.28 -0.12
N ASP A 60 4.86 7.62 0.34
CA ASP A 60 3.80 6.67 0.70
C ASP A 60 2.77 6.69 -0.43
N LEU A 61 2.81 5.66 -1.28
CA LEU A 61 1.99 5.54 -2.49
C LEU A 61 0.62 4.94 -2.17
N ALA A 62 -0.43 5.61 -2.64
CA ALA A 62 -1.81 5.30 -2.28
C ALA A 62 -1.96 5.24 -0.75
N CYS A 63 -1.50 6.31 -0.10
CA CYS A 63 -1.33 6.40 1.35
C CYS A 63 -2.65 6.29 2.14
N GLY A 64 -3.80 6.40 1.48
CA GLY A 64 -5.09 6.42 2.13
C GLY A 64 -5.16 7.54 3.17
N THR A 65 -5.56 7.21 4.41
CA THR A 65 -5.58 8.13 5.55
C THR A 65 -4.21 8.31 6.22
N ALA A 66 -3.13 7.81 5.61
CA ALA A 66 -1.79 7.75 6.19
C ALA A 66 -1.76 7.02 7.55
N TYR A 67 -2.41 5.85 7.63
CA TYR A 67 -2.43 5.02 8.84
C TYR A 67 -1.01 4.69 9.35
N TRP A 68 -0.06 4.46 8.45
CA TRP A 68 1.31 4.10 8.79
C TRP A 68 2.21 5.29 9.18
N LEU A 69 1.79 6.53 8.91
CA LEU A 69 2.58 7.74 9.14
C LEU A 69 3.18 7.85 10.56
N PRO A 70 2.44 7.58 11.65
CA PRO A 70 2.99 7.64 13.00
C PRO A 70 4.17 6.69 13.24
N HIS A 71 4.25 5.59 12.47
CA HIS A 71 5.28 4.57 12.62
C HIS A 71 6.59 4.91 11.90
N TYR A 72 6.54 5.71 10.82
CA TYR A 72 7.74 6.03 10.05
C TYR A 72 8.17 7.51 10.10
N VAL A 73 7.35 8.38 10.65
CA VAL A 73 7.58 9.82 10.61
C VAL A 73 8.92 10.27 11.22
N ARG A 74 9.42 9.56 12.21
CA ARG A 74 10.67 9.93 12.93
C ARG A 74 11.93 9.59 12.14
N GLN A 75 11.87 8.62 11.26
CA GLN A 75 13.00 8.11 10.48
C GLN A 75 13.20 8.86 9.15
N CYS A 76 12.19 9.63 8.73
CA CYS A 76 12.19 10.30 7.43
C CYS A 76 12.61 11.77 7.53
N SER A 77 13.46 12.21 6.62
CA SER A 77 13.82 13.63 6.46
C SER A 77 12.73 14.43 5.76
N SER A 78 12.08 13.82 4.77
CA SER A 78 10.89 14.35 4.11
C SER A 78 9.93 13.24 3.74
N ILE A 79 8.64 13.57 3.62
CA ILE A 79 7.56 12.63 3.36
C ILE A 79 6.69 13.18 2.23
N THR A 80 6.37 12.34 1.26
CA THR A 80 5.34 12.60 0.26
C THR A 80 4.19 11.63 0.46
N LEU A 81 3.01 12.13 0.82
CA LEU A 81 1.77 11.36 0.89
C LEU A 81 1.04 11.49 -0.44
N PHE A 82 0.98 10.39 -1.19
CA PHE A 82 0.41 10.35 -2.53
C PHE A 82 -0.89 9.53 -2.53
N ASP A 83 -2.00 10.15 -2.91
CA ASP A 83 -3.28 9.46 -3.10
C ASP A 83 -4.14 10.18 -4.14
N GLN A 84 -5.03 9.46 -4.82
CA GLN A 84 -5.99 10.07 -5.74
C GLN A 84 -7.25 10.59 -5.03
N SER A 85 -7.55 10.09 -3.83
CA SER A 85 -8.73 10.44 -3.05
C SER A 85 -8.52 11.72 -2.24
N GLU A 86 -9.26 12.77 -2.58
CA GLU A 86 -9.23 14.01 -1.81
C GLU A 86 -9.68 13.79 -0.36
N LYS A 87 -10.69 12.96 -0.13
CA LYS A 87 -11.18 12.69 1.25
C LYS A 87 -10.14 11.94 2.09
N MET A 88 -9.37 11.02 1.50
CA MET A 88 -8.24 10.39 2.19
C MET A 88 -7.17 11.42 2.56
N LEU A 89 -6.81 12.29 1.63
CA LEU A 89 -5.82 13.34 1.88
C LEU A 89 -6.29 14.39 2.90
N GLN A 90 -7.60 14.60 3.05
CA GLN A 90 -8.14 15.43 4.14
C GLN A 90 -7.85 14.82 5.51
N GLU A 91 -7.96 13.52 5.67
CA GLU A 91 -7.56 12.84 6.91
C GLU A 91 -6.02 12.91 7.12
N CYS A 92 -5.25 12.78 6.04
CA CYS A 92 -3.79 12.99 6.11
C CYS A 92 -3.41 14.38 6.61
N ARG A 93 -4.08 15.45 6.12
CA ARG A 93 -3.82 16.83 6.57
C ARG A 93 -3.99 16.98 8.09
N LYS A 94 -5.04 16.38 8.65
CA LYS A 94 -5.26 16.39 10.11
C LYS A 94 -4.09 15.75 10.84
N LYS A 95 -3.68 14.54 10.43
CA LYS A 95 -2.56 13.83 11.05
C LYS A 95 -1.22 14.56 10.93
N VAL A 96 -0.94 15.11 9.75
CA VAL A 96 0.29 15.90 9.50
C VAL A 96 0.33 17.11 10.42
N HIS A 97 -0.80 17.80 10.62
CA HIS A 97 -0.92 18.91 11.55
C HIS A 97 -0.73 18.46 13.00
N ASP A 98 -1.42 17.39 13.43
CA ASP A 98 -1.37 16.88 14.79
C ASP A 98 0.01 16.35 15.19
N LEU A 99 0.76 15.82 14.21
CA LEU A 99 2.15 15.39 14.39
C LEU A 99 3.17 16.54 14.31
N GLY A 100 2.74 17.76 13.95
CA GLY A 100 3.61 18.93 13.84
C GLY A 100 4.67 18.82 12.73
N ILE A 101 4.35 18.17 11.61
CA ILE A 101 5.33 17.85 10.54
C ILE A 101 5.03 18.54 9.20
N VAL A 102 4.21 19.58 9.21
CA VAL A 102 3.75 20.30 7.99
C VAL A 102 4.93 20.69 7.08
N GLU A 103 6.03 21.18 7.65
CA GLU A 103 7.18 21.67 6.90
C GLU A 103 7.98 20.60 6.14
N ARG A 104 7.81 19.32 6.52
CA ARG A 104 8.54 18.19 5.91
C ARG A 104 7.64 17.14 5.29
N CYS A 105 6.34 17.41 5.22
CA CYS A 105 5.35 16.51 4.64
C CYS A 105 4.56 17.20 3.54
N SER A 106 4.65 16.69 2.31
CA SER A 106 3.86 17.15 1.17
C SER A 106 2.72 16.16 0.89
N LEU A 107 1.55 16.69 0.54
CA LEU A 107 0.39 15.92 0.11
C LEU A 107 0.20 16.12 -1.38
N LEU A 108 0.19 15.04 -2.13
CA LEU A 108 0.09 15.05 -3.60
C LEU A 108 -1.16 14.28 -4.03
N GLN A 109 -2.16 15.03 -4.52
CA GLN A 109 -3.36 14.43 -5.09
C GLN A 109 -3.16 14.16 -6.57
N ALA A 110 -3.07 12.90 -6.96
CA ALA A 110 -3.00 12.51 -8.36
C ALA A 110 -3.43 11.05 -8.58
N ASP A 111 -3.85 10.74 -9.81
CA ASP A 111 -4.05 9.37 -10.27
C ASP A 111 -2.68 8.75 -10.58
N PHE A 112 -2.34 7.67 -9.88
CA PHE A 112 -1.09 6.95 -10.02
C PHE A 112 -0.76 6.59 -11.49
N PHE A 113 -1.76 6.22 -12.28
CA PHE A 113 -1.55 5.75 -13.65
C PHE A 113 -1.33 6.87 -14.67
N ASN A 114 -1.59 8.11 -14.28
CA ASN A 114 -1.45 9.29 -15.11
C ASN A 114 -0.40 10.28 -14.59
N TYR A 115 0.32 9.92 -13.51
CA TYR A 115 1.31 10.78 -12.88
C TYR A 115 2.74 10.40 -13.32
N GLU A 116 3.52 11.40 -13.69
CA GLU A 116 4.93 11.24 -14.06
C GLU A 116 5.81 11.44 -12.82
N PHE A 117 6.37 10.35 -12.31
CA PHE A 117 7.26 10.39 -11.15
C PHE A 117 8.64 10.90 -11.52
N GLY A 118 9.19 11.81 -10.70
CA GLY A 118 10.56 12.31 -10.86
C GLY A 118 11.60 11.20 -10.61
N ALA A 119 12.61 11.13 -11.48
CA ALA A 119 13.65 10.12 -11.38
C ALA A 119 14.52 10.30 -10.14
N GLY A 120 14.73 9.24 -9.35
CA GLY A 120 15.63 9.24 -8.19
C GLY A 120 15.22 10.23 -7.09
N ALA A 121 13.94 10.58 -7.00
CA ALA A 121 13.46 11.58 -6.05
C ALA A 121 13.37 11.05 -4.59
N HIS A 122 13.28 9.74 -4.40
CA HIS A 122 13.01 9.13 -3.09
C HIS A 122 14.05 8.07 -2.72
N ASP A 123 14.35 7.98 -1.42
CA ASP A 123 15.25 6.97 -0.86
C ASP A 123 14.49 5.71 -0.46
N CYS A 124 13.20 5.84 -0.12
CA CYS A 124 12.31 4.70 0.08
C CYS A 124 10.87 4.99 -0.35
N ALA A 125 10.17 3.94 -0.78
CA ALA A 125 8.77 3.96 -1.13
C ALA A 125 8.00 2.93 -0.28
N LEU A 126 6.89 3.36 0.32
CA LEU A 126 5.92 2.50 0.98
C LEU A 126 4.71 2.35 0.06
N VAL A 127 4.22 1.11 -0.09
CA VAL A 127 3.02 0.78 -0.84
C VAL A 127 2.13 -0.07 0.06
N GLY A 128 1.17 0.54 0.71
CA GLY A 128 0.31 -0.14 1.68
C GLY A 128 -1.08 -0.44 1.12
N PHE A 129 -1.42 -1.74 0.95
CA PHE A 129 -2.76 -2.22 0.56
C PHE A 129 -3.28 -1.67 -0.79
N PHE A 130 -2.36 -1.37 -1.69
CA PHE A 130 -2.66 -0.88 -3.03
C PHE A 130 -2.47 -1.97 -4.10
N LEU A 131 -1.43 -2.79 -3.99
CA LEU A 131 -1.08 -3.80 -4.99
C LEU A 131 -2.23 -4.79 -5.23
N SER A 132 -2.95 -5.18 -4.19
CA SER A 132 -4.10 -6.08 -4.30
C SER A 132 -5.29 -5.51 -5.10
N HIS A 133 -5.27 -4.22 -5.39
CA HIS A 133 -6.25 -3.56 -6.26
C HIS A 133 -5.79 -3.42 -7.71
N LEU A 134 -4.62 -3.93 -8.03
CA LEU A 134 -4.01 -3.86 -9.36
C LEU A 134 -4.18 -5.16 -10.14
N THR A 135 -4.47 -5.04 -11.42
CA THR A 135 -4.30 -6.15 -12.36
C THR A 135 -2.82 -6.42 -12.59
N GLU A 136 -2.46 -7.55 -13.21
CA GLU A 136 -1.04 -7.86 -13.51
C GLU A 136 -0.38 -6.82 -14.41
N SER A 137 -1.10 -6.25 -15.36
CA SER A 137 -0.57 -5.18 -16.20
C SER A 137 -0.32 -3.89 -15.41
N GLN A 138 -1.18 -3.58 -14.45
CA GLN A 138 -1.03 -2.44 -13.55
C GLN A 138 0.06 -2.66 -12.49
N GLU A 139 0.26 -3.91 -12.03
CA GLU A 139 1.39 -4.29 -11.17
C GLU A 139 2.72 -3.99 -11.86
N ARG A 140 2.83 -4.27 -13.16
CA ARG A 140 4.04 -3.91 -13.94
C ARG A 140 4.29 -2.40 -13.89
N LEU A 141 3.25 -1.60 -14.13
CA LEU A 141 3.37 -0.13 -14.05
C LEU A 141 3.80 0.35 -12.66
N LEU A 142 3.36 -0.33 -11.59
CA LEU A 142 3.81 -0.01 -10.23
C LEU A 142 5.32 -0.27 -10.07
N PHE A 143 5.84 -1.42 -10.51
CA PHE A 143 7.26 -1.72 -10.40
C PHE A 143 8.12 -0.81 -11.30
N ASP A 144 7.64 -0.43 -12.49
CA ASP A 144 8.31 0.53 -13.37
C ASP A 144 8.36 1.93 -12.73
N ALA A 145 7.27 2.36 -12.09
CA ALA A 145 7.23 3.62 -11.36
C ALA A 145 8.16 3.62 -10.13
N LEU A 146 8.19 2.52 -9.36
CA LEU A 146 9.10 2.35 -8.23
C LEU A 146 10.57 2.41 -8.69
N ARG A 147 10.92 1.77 -9.81
CA ARG A 147 12.26 1.84 -10.39
C ARG A 147 12.64 3.27 -10.81
N THR A 148 11.68 4.03 -11.33
CA THR A 148 11.92 5.41 -11.75
C THR A 148 12.12 6.34 -10.57
N MET A 149 11.24 6.29 -9.57
CA MET A 149 11.22 7.27 -8.49
C MET A 149 12.27 7.04 -7.41
N LEU A 150 12.79 5.80 -7.28
CA LEU A 150 13.79 5.48 -6.28
C LEU A 150 15.20 5.87 -6.74
N THR A 151 16.02 6.30 -5.79
CA THR A 151 17.47 6.45 -6.00
C THR A 151 18.11 5.11 -6.34
N PRO A 152 19.33 5.07 -6.88
CA PRO A 152 20.03 3.82 -7.15
C PRO A 152 20.12 2.88 -5.94
N SER A 153 20.30 3.40 -4.73
CA SER A 153 20.29 2.64 -3.47
C SER A 153 18.91 2.59 -2.80
N GLY A 154 17.89 3.13 -3.45
CA GLY A 154 16.55 3.24 -2.90
C GLY A 154 15.85 1.88 -2.74
N ARG A 155 14.96 1.80 -1.78
CA ARG A 155 14.24 0.57 -1.43
C ARG A 155 12.73 0.80 -1.42
N PHE A 156 11.97 -0.26 -1.67
CA PHE A 156 10.52 -0.25 -1.50
C PHE A 156 10.07 -1.27 -0.45
N LEU A 157 8.94 -0.98 0.17
CA LEU A 157 8.22 -1.90 1.05
C LEU A 157 6.77 -1.98 0.59
N ILE A 158 6.32 -3.18 0.25
CA ILE A 158 4.94 -3.47 -0.13
C ILE A 158 4.28 -4.25 1.00
N LEU A 159 3.18 -3.72 1.52
CA LEU A 159 2.33 -4.36 2.50
C LEU A 159 0.99 -4.67 1.84
N ASP A 160 0.52 -5.91 1.90
CA ASP A 160 -0.83 -6.21 1.42
C ASP A 160 -1.40 -7.51 2.03
N SER A 161 -2.57 -7.87 1.57
CA SER A 161 -3.33 -9.03 2.02
C SER A 161 -2.74 -10.33 1.45
N ALA A 162 -2.36 -11.25 2.32
CA ALA A 162 -1.87 -12.56 1.92
C ALA A 162 -3.01 -13.46 1.42
N TRP A 163 -2.71 -14.34 0.44
CA TRP A 163 -3.59 -15.44 0.12
C TRP A 163 -3.48 -16.51 1.22
N SER A 164 -4.63 -16.87 1.79
CA SER A 164 -4.70 -17.89 2.83
C SER A 164 -5.99 -18.68 2.69
N THR A 165 -5.90 -20.00 2.83
CA THR A 165 -7.06 -20.91 2.88
C THR A 165 -7.98 -20.64 4.06
N GLN A 166 -7.51 -19.93 5.07
CA GLN A 166 -8.32 -19.49 6.22
C GLN A 166 -9.20 -18.27 5.90
N ARG A 167 -9.03 -17.64 4.74
CA ARG A 167 -9.97 -16.63 4.25
C ARG A 167 -11.23 -17.30 3.70
N ALA A 168 -12.06 -17.81 4.60
CA ALA A 168 -13.20 -18.69 4.29
C ALA A 168 -14.27 -18.07 3.36
N ARG A 169 -14.23 -16.76 3.10
CA ARG A 169 -15.19 -16.08 2.20
C ARG A 169 -14.79 -16.11 0.74
N PHE A 170 -13.52 -16.37 0.43
CA PHE A 170 -13.00 -16.15 -0.91
C PHE A 170 -12.44 -17.42 -1.47
N ASN A 171 -13.07 -17.89 -2.55
CA ASN A 171 -12.69 -19.15 -3.22
C ASN A 171 -11.64 -18.92 -4.31
N ALA A 172 -11.24 -17.69 -4.57
CA ALA A 172 -10.32 -17.33 -5.64
C ALA A 172 -9.31 -16.27 -5.19
N LYS A 173 -8.06 -16.36 -5.71
CA LYS A 173 -7.03 -15.34 -5.50
C LYS A 173 -7.42 -13.98 -6.11
N VAL A 174 -8.25 -13.99 -7.16
CA VAL A 174 -8.67 -12.79 -7.91
C VAL A 174 -10.17 -12.80 -8.04
N GLU A 175 -10.82 -11.73 -7.57
CA GLU A 175 -12.27 -11.61 -7.69
C GLU A 175 -12.75 -10.17 -7.49
N ARG A 176 -14.01 -9.93 -7.84
CA ARG A 176 -14.74 -8.75 -7.40
C ARG A 176 -15.41 -9.06 -6.07
N GLN A 177 -15.20 -8.18 -5.09
CA GLN A 177 -15.69 -8.40 -3.74
C GLN A 177 -16.70 -7.33 -3.34
N PRO A 178 -17.83 -7.71 -2.76
CA PRO A 178 -18.77 -6.76 -2.17
C PRO A 178 -18.14 -6.11 -0.94
N ARG A 179 -18.41 -4.83 -0.75
CA ARG A 179 -18.07 -4.03 0.43
C ARG A 179 -19.31 -3.27 0.87
N ARG A 180 -19.36 -2.95 2.16
CA ARG A 180 -20.37 -2.06 2.74
C ARG A 180 -19.69 -1.07 3.65
N LEU A 181 -20.17 0.16 3.61
CA LEU A 181 -19.86 1.19 4.62
C LEU A 181 -20.66 0.94 5.89
N ASN A 182 -20.32 1.65 6.96
CA ASN A 182 -21.03 1.54 8.24
C ASN A 182 -22.51 1.92 8.14
N ASP A 183 -22.87 2.81 7.22
CA ASP A 183 -24.27 3.17 6.92
C ASP A 183 -25.04 2.15 6.07
N GLY A 184 -24.33 1.07 5.66
CA GLY A 184 -24.89 0.00 4.83
C GLY A 184 -24.75 0.21 3.32
N THR A 185 -24.23 1.34 2.85
CA THR A 185 -24.06 1.63 1.41
C THR A 185 -23.18 0.56 0.74
N PRO A 186 -23.68 -0.12 -0.30
CA PRO A 186 -22.96 -1.21 -0.94
C PRO A 186 -22.00 -0.70 -2.02
N PHE A 187 -20.85 -1.33 -2.09
CA PHE A 187 -19.84 -1.15 -3.14
C PHE A 187 -19.29 -2.48 -3.62
N GLU A 188 -18.55 -2.44 -4.72
CA GLU A 188 -17.80 -3.56 -5.26
C GLU A 188 -16.38 -3.11 -5.55
N ILE A 189 -15.40 -3.90 -5.10
CA ILE A 189 -13.98 -3.64 -5.36
C ILE A 189 -13.34 -4.82 -6.08
N TYR A 190 -12.29 -4.54 -6.86
CA TYR A 190 -11.37 -5.57 -7.34
C TYR A 190 -10.37 -5.92 -6.24
N LYS A 191 -10.14 -7.22 -6.02
CA LYS A 191 -9.16 -7.70 -5.04
C LYS A 191 -8.40 -8.88 -5.62
N ARG A 192 -7.08 -8.84 -5.48
CA ARG A 192 -6.15 -9.89 -5.82
C ARG A 192 -5.25 -10.17 -4.62
N TYR A 193 -5.13 -11.41 -4.24
CA TYR A 193 -4.27 -11.85 -3.15
C TYR A 193 -3.03 -12.52 -3.73
N CYS A 194 -1.88 -12.33 -3.07
CA CYS A 194 -0.63 -12.99 -3.42
C CYS A 194 -0.30 -14.07 -2.39
N ASP A 195 0.23 -15.20 -2.84
CA ASP A 195 0.92 -16.16 -2.00
C ASP A 195 2.44 -16.01 -2.10
N ARG A 196 3.18 -16.88 -1.42
CA ARG A 196 4.65 -16.83 -1.43
C ARG A 196 5.26 -17.08 -2.80
N GLU A 197 4.61 -17.90 -3.62
CA GLU A 197 5.07 -18.21 -4.98
C GLU A 197 4.93 -16.99 -5.90
N ASP A 198 3.76 -16.32 -5.85
CA ASP A 198 3.52 -15.08 -6.57
C ASP A 198 4.57 -14.02 -6.23
N ILE A 199 4.87 -13.84 -4.93
CA ILE A 199 5.86 -12.86 -4.44
C ILE A 199 7.27 -13.24 -4.88
N SER A 200 7.64 -14.51 -4.77
CA SER A 200 8.98 -14.99 -5.17
C SER A 200 9.25 -14.78 -6.65
N ALA A 201 8.20 -14.87 -7.48
CA ALA A 201 8.32 -14.63 -8.92
C ALA A 201 8.66 -13.16 -9.25
N TRP A 202 8.41 -12.20 -8.38
CA TRP A 202 8.71 -10.77 -8.63
C TRP A 202 10.21 -10.52 -8.84
N ALA A 203 11.09 -11.28 -8.20
CA ALA A 203 12.53 -11.13 -8.35
C ALA A 203 12.94 -11.22 -9.82
N ASN A 204 12.51 -12.26 -10.50
CA ASN A 204 12.82 -12.46 -11.93
C ASN A 204 11.94 -11.58 -12.84
N LYS A 205 10.65 -11.42 -12.49
CA LYS A 205 9.68 -10.68 -13.30
C LYS A 205 10.03 -9.20 -13.43
N TYR A 206 10.62 -8.63 -12.38
CA TYR A 206 10.91 -7.19 -12.28
C TYR A 206 12.40 -6.88 -12.12
N ASP A 207 13.28 -7.85 -12.28
CA ASP A 207 14.74 -7.68 -12.08
C ASP A 207 15.03 -6.93 -10.77
N ALA A 208 14.51 -7.48 -9.67
CA ALA A 208 14.57 -6.88 -8.35
C ALA A 208 15.10 -7.86 -7.29
N ILE A 209 15.74 -7.33 -6.28
CA ILE A 209 16.07 -8.07 -5.06
C ILE A 209 14.85 -8.01 -4.16
N ILE A 210 14.34 -9.17 -3.76
CA ILE A 210 13.08 -9.29 -3.00
C ILE A 210 13.36 -10.02 -1.68
N GLY A 211 12.92 -9.43 -0.58
CA GLY A 211 12.92 -10.02 0.76
C GLY A 211 11.52 -10.10 1.36
N ILE A 212 11.11 -11.29 1.80
CA ILE A 212 9.83 -11.45 2.50
C ILE A 212 10.06 -11.18 3.99
N GLU A 213 9.65 -10.02 4.46
CA GLU A 213 9.80 -9.58 5.86
C GLU A 213 8.73 -10.19 6.78
N HIS A 214 7.54 -10.47 6.21
CA HIS A 214 6.39 -11.06 6.90
C HIS A 214 5.51 -11.76 5.89
N PHE A 215 4.98 -12.91 6.27
CA PHE A 215 3.94 -13.60 5.51
C PHE A 215 3.20 -14.57 6.42
N GLU A 216 2.02 -14.18 6.85
CA GLU A 216 1.15 -15.00 7.70
C GLU A 216 -0.27 -15.08 7.12
N THR A 217 -1.27 -15.23 7.99
CA THR A 217 -2.63 -15.52 7.57
C THR A 217 -3.34 -14.34 6.91
N ALA A 218 -3.15 -13.12 7.45
CA ALA A 218 -3.85 -11.94 6.97
C ALA A 218 -3.03 -11.14 5.97
N PHE A 219 -1.74 -10.98 6.23
CA PHE A 219 -0.90 -10.03 5.55
C PHE A 219 0.43 -10.59 5.08
N TYR A 220 1.04 -9.87 4.15
CA TYR A 220 2.46 -9.96 3.85
C TYR A 220 3.13 -8.59 3.88
N ALA A 221 4.43 -8.60 4.12
CA ALA A 221 5.32 -7.47 3.92
C ALA A 221 6.52 -7.91 3.10
N VAL A 222 6.82 -7.18 2.05
CA VAL A 222 7.90 -7.48 1.11
C VAL A 222 8.76 -6.26 0.91
N SER A 223 10.03 -6.33 1.29
CA SER A 223 11.01 -5.32 0.97
C SER A 223 11.73 -5.65 -0.34
N GLY A 224 12.21 -4.64 -1.04
CA GLY A 224 13.01 -4.86 -2.23
C GLY A 224 13.77 -3.63 -2.70
N SER A 225 14.67 -3.87 -3.64
CA SER A 225 15.42 -2.88 -4.39
C SER A 225 15.62 -3.37 -5.82
N PHE A 226 16.00 -2.47 -6.71
CA PHE A 226 16.27 -2.85 -8.08
C PHE A 226 17.77 -3.08 -8.30
N ASN A 227 18.10 -4.03 -9.17
CA ASN A 227 19.48 -4.20 -9.62
C ASN A 227 19.93 -2.91 -10.33
N ILE A 228 21.06 -2.37 -9.88
CA ILE A 228 21.70 -1.24 -10.56
C ILE A 228 22.35 -1.83 -11.81
N ALA A 229 21.85 -1.50 -12.98
CA ALA A 229 22.59 -1.77 -14.20
C ALA A 229 23.92 -1.01 -14.08
N GLU A 230 25.05 -1.72 -13.95
CA GLU A 230 26.35 -1.09 -14.13
C GLU A 230 26.33 -0.46 -15.52
N LYS A 231 26.28 0.88 -15.56
CA LYS A 231 26.55 1.60 -16.80
C LYS A 231 28.00 1.28 -17.13
N GLY A 232 28.18 0.30 -17.99
CA GLY A 232 29.49 0.02 -18.57
C GLY A 232 30.06 1.34 -19.12
N HIS A 233 31.22 1.68 -18.61
CA HIS A 233 32.05 2.78 -19.12
C HIS A 233 32.63 2.41 -20.48
#